data_d606d9a34b40884a44c26a7678c8b0bc
#
_entry.id   d606d9a34b40884a44c26a7678c8b0bc
#
_cell.length_a   1.000
_cell.length_b   1.000
_cell.length_c   1.000
_cell.angle_alpha   90.00
_cell.angle_beta   90.00
_cell.angle_gamma   90.00
#
_symmetry.space_group_name_H-M   'P 1'
#
loop_
_entity.id
_entity.type
_entity.pdbx_description
1 polymer ?
#
loop_
_entity_poly.entity_id
_entity_poly.type
_entity_poly.pdbx_seq_one_letter_code
_entity_poly.pdbx_strand_id
1 'polypeptide(L)'
;MKIQTYFKVALVAFAFLSANFAFPQMEKTKMVGGSAMYLSKNIVENAVNSVDHTRLVAAVKAAGLVETLQSKGPFTVFTPENSAFDKLPKGTVETLLKPENKAQLQAVLTYHVVAGKMGSKEIAGAIKKGNGKATVTIVQG
;
A
#
# COMPACT_ATOMS: atom_id res chain seq x y z
N MET A 1 -45.25 -42.62 58.95
CA MET A 1 -45.54 -42.20 57.59
C MET A 1 -44.51 -41.20 57.16
N LYS A 2 -43.49 -41.66 56.41
CA LYS A 2 -42.35 -40.80 56.00
C LYS A 2 -42.50 -40.44 54.54
N ILE A 3 -42.77 -39.18 54.29
CA ILE A 3 -42.79 -38.59 52.92
C ILE A 3 -41.38 -38.20 52.57
N GLN A 4 -40.73 -38.93 51.67
CA GLN A 4 -39.46 -38.59 51.13
C GLN A 4 -39.69 -37.70 49.89
N THR A 5 -39.42 -36.43 50.05
CA THR A 5 -39.46 -35.49 48.96
C THR A 5 -38.13 -35.56 48.20
N TYR A 6 -38.15 -36.14 47.00
CA TYR A 6 -36.97 -36.13 46.09
C TYR A 6 -36.86 -34.75 45.44
N PHE A 7 -35.91 -33.98 45.89
CA PHE A 7 -35.51 -32.78 45.23
C PHE A 7 -34.64 -33.18 44.01
N LYS A 8 -35.25 -33.19 42.83
CA LYS A 8 -34.50 -33.28 41.58
C LYS A 8 -33.86 -31.94 41.30
N VAL A 9 -32.55 -31.82 41.61
CA VAL A 9 -31.74 -30.71 41.15
C VAL A 9 -31.47 -30.90 39.66
N ALA A 10 -32.21 -30.17 38.85
CA ALA A 10 -31.90 -30.06 37.42
C ALA A 10 -30.70 -29.16 37.28
N LEU A 11 -29.53 -29.75 36.99
CA LEU A 11 -28.32 -29.02 36.65
C LEU A 11 -28.47 -28.48 35.21
N VAL A 12 -28.94 -27.25 35.08
CA VAL A 12 -28.94 -26.55 33.79
C VAL A 12 -27.50 -26.14 33.52
N ALA A 13 -26.79 -26.92 32.72
CA ALA A 13 -25.52 -26.54 32.17
C ALA A 13 -25.75 -25.38 31.18
N PHE A 14 -25.53 -24.17 31.65
CA PHE A 14 -25.47 -22.98 30.78
C PHE A 14 -24.17 -23.05 29.99
N ALA A 15 -24.23 -23.62 28.77
CA ALA A 15 -23.14 -23.53 27.82
C ALA A 15 -22.99 -22.06 27.42
N PHE A 16 -22.02 -21.38 28.04
CA PHE A 16 -21.54 -20.07 27.53
C PHE A 16 -20.96 -20.30 26.16
N LEU A 17 -21.78 -20.09 25.14
CA LEU A 17 -21.31 -19.94 23.78
C LEU A 17 -20.54 -18.61 23.75
N SER A 18 -19.23 -18.67 23.98
CA SER A 18 -18.32 -17.55 23.81
C SER A 18 -18.32 -17.21 22.32
N ALA A 19 -19.28 -16.37 21.91
CA ALA A 19 -19.19 -15.73 20.63
C ALA A 19 -17.92 -14.86 20.69
N ASN A 20 -16.84 -15.33 20.07
CA ASN A 20 -15.68 -14.53 19.79
C ASN A 20 -16.15 -13.43 18.83
N PHE A 21 -16.62 -12.33 19.36
CA PHE A 21 -16.73 -11.09 18.61
C PHE A 21 -15.30 -10.65 18.33
N ALA A 22 -14.75 -11.13 17.21
CA ALA A 22 -13.56 -10.52 16.63
C ALA A 22 -13.96 -9.11 16.24
N PHE A 23 -13.71 -8.15 17.12
CA PHE A 23 -13.76 -6.75 16.72
C PHE A 23 -12.77 -6.61 15.55
N PRO A 24 -13.20 -6.06 14.41
CA PRO A 24 -12.27 -5.79 13.34
C PRO A 24 -11.20 -4.87 13.91
N GLN A 25 -9.97 -5.42 14.00
CA GLN A 25 -8.83 -4.64 14.47
C GLN A 25 -8.66 -3.51 13.48
N MET A 26 -8.89 -2.26 13.94
CA MET A 26 -8.75 -1.10 13.06
C MET A 26 -7.33 -1.10 12.50
N GLU A 27 -7.23 -1.32 11.20
CA GLU A 27 -5.96 -1.34 10.50
C GLU A 27 -5.28 0.03 10.65
N LYS A 28 -3.98 0.02 10.99
CA LYS A 28 -3.21 1.26 11.07
C LYS A 28 -3.12 1.86 9.67
N THR A 29 -3.74 3.01 9.51
CA THR A 29 -3.74 3.75 8.26
C THR A 29 -2.87 5.00 8.39
N LYS A 30 -2.39 5.50 7.27
CA LYS A 30 -1.75 6.81 7.15
C LYS A 30 -2.47 7.63 6.10
N MET A 31 -2.79 8.87 6.42
CA MET A 31 -3.41 9.78 5.46
C MET A 31 -2.37 10.30 4.48
N VAL A 32 -2.66 10.16 3.18
CA VAL A 32 -1.83 10.69 2.09
C VAL A 32 -2.76 11.20 0.99
N GLY A 33 -2.59 12.44 0.59
CA GLY A 33 -3.42 13.06 -0.45
C GLY A 33 -4.92 12.96 -0.14
N GLY A 34 -5.31 13.26 1.10
CA GLY A 34 -6.70 13.25 1.55
C GLY A 34 -7.33 11.88 1.72
N SER A 35 -6.60 10.78 1.50
CA SER A 35 -7.11 9.41 1.60
C SER A 35 -6.30 8.54 2.54
N ALA A 36 -6.97 7.61 3.23
CA ALA A 36 -6.31 6.64 4.08
C ALA A 36 -5.60 5.57 3.24
N MET A 37 -4.34 5.31 3.57
CA MET A 37 -3.54 4.22 2.99
C MET A 37 -3.60 3.01 3.90
N TYR A 38 -3.96 1.87 3.34
CA TYR A 38 -4.20 0.62 4.07
C TYR A 38 -3.08 -0.37 3.81
N LEU A 39 -2.59 -1.03 4.87
CA LEU A 39 -1.59 -2.10 4.77
C LEU A 39 -2.12 -3.34 4.04
N SER A 40 -3.43 -3.57 4.12
CA SER A 40 -4.13 -4.66 3.42
C SER A 40 -4.26 -4.45 1.92
N LYS A 41 -4.07 -3.21 1.44
CA LYS A 41 -4.16 -2.85 0.02
C LYS A 41 -2.78 -2.78 -0.64
N ASN A 42 -2.72 -3.13 -1.90
CA ASN A 42 -1.51 -2.96 -2.69
C ASN A 42 -1.23 -1.48 -3.04
N ILE A 43 -0.08 -1.22 -3.64
CA ILE A 43 0.38 0.14 -3.99
C ILE A 43 -0.63 0.85 -4.89
N VAL A 44 -1.15 0.17 -5.91
CA VAL A 44 -2.07 0.77 -6.88
C VAL A 44 -3.42 1.07 -6.24
N GLU A 45 -3.97 0.12 -5.47
CA GLU A 45 -5.24 0.29 -4.74
C GLU A 45 -5.21 1.45 -3.73
N ASN A 46 -4.07 1.72 -3.14
CA ASN A 46 -3.88 2.87 -2.29
C ASN A 46 -3.74 4.16 -3.12
N ALA A 47 -2.88 4.16 -4.14
CA ALA A 47 -2.56 5.36 -4.91
C ALA A 47 -3.75 5.96 -5.65
N VAL A 48 -4.68 5.11 -6.16
CA VAL A 48 -5.85 5.59 -6.92
C VAL A 48 -6.80 6.48 -6.11
N ASN A 49 -6.76 6.40 -4.80
CA ASN A 49 -7.60 7.19 -3.90
C ASN A 49 -6.93 8.52 -3.48
N SER A 50 -5.65 8.69 -3.76
CA SER A 50 -4.91 9.91 -3.39
C SER A 50 -5.07 10.99 -4.46
N VAL A 51 -5.59 12.16 -4.07
CA VAL A 51 -5.74 13.30 -4.98
C VAL A 51 -4.39 13.88 -5.42
N ASP A 52 -3.33 13.65 -4.64
CA ASP A 52 -1.98 14.15 -4.93
C ASP A 52 -1.22 13.29 -5.95
N HIS A 53 -1.73 12.10 -6.30
CA HIS A 53 -1.04 11.14 -7.17
C HIS A 53 -1.82 10.80 -8.45
N THR A 54 -2.79 11.61 -8.85
CA THR A 54 -3.65 11.35 -10.02
C THR A 54 -2.86 11.25 -11.33
N ARG A 55 -1.84 12.09 -11.51
CA ARG A 55 -0.95 12.05 -12.70
C ARG A 55 -0.08 10.82 -12.72
N LEU A 56 0.45 10.41 -11.57
CA LEU A 56 1.22 9.17 -11.45
C LEU A 56 0.35 7.96 -11.80
N VAL A 57 -0.88 7.89 -11.29
CA VAL A 57 -1.82 6.80 -11.58
C VAL A 57 -2.13 6.74 -13.08
N ALA A 58 -2.36 7.89 -13.73
CA ALA A 58 -2.57 7.96 -15.17
C ALA A 58 -1.34 7.45 -15.95
N ALA A 59 -0.14 7.86 -15.55
CA ALA A 59 1.12 7.42 -16.16
C ALA A 59 1.36 5.91 -16.00
N VAL A 60 1.11 5.35 -14.80
CA VAL A 60 1.22 3.90 -14.54
C VAL A 60 0.26 3.09 -15.40
N LYS A 61 -0.99 3.57 -15.58
CA LYS A 61 -1.98 2.95 -16.47
C LYS A 61 -1.55 3.00 -17.94
N ALA A 62 -1.12 4.17 -18.42
CA ALA A 62 -0.64 4.35 -19.78
C ALA A 62 0.58 3.49 -20.10
N ALA A 63 1.49 3.32 -19.14
CA ALA A 63 2.65 2.45 -19.25
C ALA A 63 2.32 0.96 -19.20
N GLY A 64 1.11 0.57 -18.77
CA GLY A 64 0.74 -0.85 -18.58
C GLY A 64 1.44 -1.51 -17.40
N LEU A 65 1.80 -0.75 -16.36
CA LEU A 65 2.54 -1.25 -15.19
C LEU A 65 1.63 -1.61 -14.01
N VAL A 66 0.31 -1.50 -14.17
CA VAL A 66 -0.64 -1.79 -13.08
C VAL A 66 -0.48 -3.22 -12.57
N GLU A 67 -0.52 -4.22 -13.45
CA GLU A 67 -0.39 -5.63 -13.08
C GLU A 67 0.99 -5.94 -12.46
N THR A 68 2.05 -5.32 -12.99
CA THR A 68 3.40 -5.46 -12.45
C THR A 68 3.47 -4.97 -11.00
N LEU A 69 2.91 -3.80 -10.72
CA LEU A 69 2.89 -3.22 -9.36
C LEU A 69 1.92 -3.92 -8.40
N GLN A 70 0.96 -4.67 -8.93
CA GLN A 70 0.04 -5.53 -8.17
C GLN A 70 0.56 -6.96 -7.99
N SER A 71 1.64 -7.32 -8.68
CA SER A 71 2.24 -8.65 -8.58
C SER A 71 2.88 -8.91 -7.21
N LYS A 72 3.31 -10.15 -6.99
CA LYS A 72 3.98 -10.52 -5.75
C LYS A 72 5.29 -9.74 -5.60
N GLY A 73 5.25 -8.69 -4.73
CA GLY A 73 6.42 -7.94 -4.33
C GLY A 73 7.33 -8.70 -3.36
N PRO A 74 7.98 -8.01 -2.45
CA PRO A 74 7.71 -6.61 -2.11
C PRO A 74 8.35 -5.59 -3.06
N PHE A 75 7.67 -4.47 -3.24
CA PHE A 75 8.19 -3.29 -3.93
C PHE A 75 8.17 -2.07 -3.03
N THR A 76 9.12 -1.18 -3.22
CA THR A 76 9.09 0.17 -2.65
C THR A 76 9.06 1.16 -3.80
N VAL A 77 8.05 2.01 -3.84
CA VAL A 77 7.86 3.00 -4.89
C VAL A 77 8.02 4.39 -4.32
N PHE A 78 8.95 5.17 -4.89
CA PHE A 78 9.12 6.59 -4.58
C PHE A 78 8.18 7.39 -5.47
N THR A 79 7.00 7.73 -4.96
CA THR A 79 5.92 8.33 -5.74
C THR A 79 6.06 9.84 -5.85
N PRO A 80 6.21 10.40 -7.06
CA PRO A 80 6.10 11.85 -7.25
C PRO A 80 4.64 12.29 -7.12
N GLU A 81 4.42 13.40 -6.40
CA GLU A 81 3.13 14.08 -6.33
C GLU A 81 2.85 14.87 -7.61
N ASN A 82 1.60 15.27 -7.81
CA ASN A 82 1.18 16.10 -8.96
C ASN A 82 2.04 17.37 -9.12
N SER A 83 2.42 17.99 -8.01
CA SER A 83 3.29 19.16 -7.97
C SER A 83 4.68 18.93 -8.55
N ALA A 84 5.19 17.69 -8.52
CA ALA A 84 6.47 17.35 -9.13
C ALA A 84 6.38 17.35 -10.66
N PHE A 85 5.23 16.93 -11.21
CA PHE A 85 4.97 16.97 -12.65
C PHE A 85 4.86 18.42 -13.18
N ASP A 86 4.39 19.36 -12.35
CA ASP A 86 4.31 20.78 -12.73
C ASP A 86 5.66 21.42 -12.95
N LYS A 87 6.73 20.83 -12.40
CA LYS A 87 8.13 21.30 -12.58
C LYS A 87 8.77 20.82 -13.89
N LEU A 88 8.13 19.88 -14.59
CA LEU A 88 8.62 19.40 -15.88
C LEU A 88 8.35 20.45 -16.96
N PRO A 89 9.18 20.51 -18.02
CA PRO A 89 8.92 21.35 -19.17
C PRO A 89 7.53 21.08 -19.76
N LYS A 90 6.86 22.15 -20.22
CA LYS A 90 5.54 22.03 -20.86
C LYS A 90 5.57 21.00 -22.01
N GLY A 91 4.55 20.16 -22.08
CA GLY A 91 4.45 19.11 -23.11
C GLY A 91 5.22 17.83 -22.81
N THR A 92 6.06 17.78 -21.76
CA THR A 92 6.83 16.57 -21.42
C THR A 92 5.90 15.42 -21.02
N VAL A 93 4.93 15.69 -20.16
CA VAL A 93 3.98 14.66 -19.68
C VAL A 93 3.13 14.15 -20.83
N GLU A 94 2.56 15.06 -21.62
CA GLU A 94 1.74 14.73 -22.79
C GLU A 94 2.52 13.90 -23.80
N THR A 95 3.80 14.23 -24.03
CA THR A 95 4.69 13.47 -24.92
C THR A 95 4.94 12.07 -24.39
N LEU A 96 5.25 11.92 -23.09
CA LEU A 96 5.50 10.63 -22.46
C LEU A 96 4.26 9.72 -22.43
N LEU A 97 3.05 10.30 -22.37
CA LEU A 97 1.81 9.55 -22.36
C LEU A 97 1.38 9.03 -23.75
N LYS A 98 2.05 9.44 -24.81
CA LYS A 98 1.76 8.95 -26.17
C LYS A 98 2.15 7.48 -26.30
N PRO A 99 1.37 6.67 -27.05
CA PRO A 99 1.64 5.23 -27.22
C PRO A 99 3.03 4.92 -27.75
N GLU A 100 3.55 5.75 -28.65
CA GLU A 100 4.89 5.59 -29.22
C GLU A 100 6.01 5.76 -28.18
N ASN A 101 5.75 6.46 -27.08
CA ASN A 101 6.72 6.72 -26.02
C ASN A 101 6.52 5.78 -24.81
N LYS A 102 5.70 4.74 -24.93
CA LYS A 102 5.37 3.82 -23.85
C LYS A 102 6.64 3.22 -23.19
N ALA A 103 7.61 2.81 -23.98
CA ALA A 103 8.85 2.24 -23.45
C ALA A 103 9.65 3.26 -22.61
N GLN A 104 9.70 4.51 -23.06
CA GLN A 104 10.35 5.59 -22.31
C GLN A 104 9.59 5.91 -21.02
N LEU A 105 8.26 5.93 -21.07
CA LEU A 105 7.43 6.12 -19.88
C LEU A 105 7.64 4.98 -18.87
N GLN A 106 7.69 3.73 -19.33
CA GLN A 106 8.01 2.57 -18.49
C GLN A 106 9.38 2.73 -17.83
N ALA A 107 10.41 3.13 -18.58
CA ALA A 107 11.75 3.35 -18.04
C ALA A 107 11.76 4.42 -16.93
N VAL A 108 11.07 5.54 -17.15
CA VAL A 108 10.94 6.61 -16.16
C VAL A 108 10.23 6.12 -14.90
N LEU A 109 9.13 5.38 -15.04
CA LEU A 109 8.36 4.92 -13.89
C LEU A 109 9.10 3.83 -13.11
N THR A 110 9.71 2.88 -13.78
CA THR A 110 10.47 1.79 -13.13
C THR A 110 11.75 2.29 -12.46
N TYR A 111 12.29 3.44 -12.88
CA TYR A 111 13.36 4.14 -12.17
C TYR A 111 12.97 4.52 -10.73
N HIS A 112 11.69 4.71 -10.46
CA HIS A 112 11.18 5.05 -9.13
C HIS A 112 10.81 3.81 -8.29
N VAL A 113 11.04 2.60 -8.81
CA VAL A 113 10.66 1.34 -8.15
C VAL A 113 11.90 0.59 -7.69
N VAL A 114 11.94 0.30 -6.41
CA VAL A 114 12.98 -0.55 -5.79
C VAL A 114 12.40 -1.93 -5.52
N ALA A 115 13.12 -2.97 -5.90
CA ALA A 115 12.80 -4.33 -5.51
C ALA A 115 13.15 -4.51 -4.03
N GLY A 116 12.16 -4.87 -3.22
CA GLY A 116 12.33 -5.05 -1.79
C GLY A 116 11.46 -4.10 -0.96
N LYS A 117 11.37 -4.42 0.32
CA LYS A 117 10.63 -3.63 1.31
C LYS A 117 11.60 -2.67 2.01
N MET A 118 11.41 -1.38 1.79
CA MET A 118 12.15 -0.33 2.47
C MET A 118 11.17 0.61 3.18
N GLY A 119 11.07 0.49 4.49
CA GLY A 119 10.30 1.42 5.32
C GLY A 119 11.10 2.68 5.64
N SER A 120 10.46 3.65 6.26
CA SER A 120 11.10 4.92 6.64
C SER A 120 12.33 4.74 7.55
N LYS A 121 12.32 3.72 8.42
CA LYS A 121 13.45 3.41 9.31
C LYS A 121 14.65 2.87 8.54
N GLU A 122 14.41 1.98 7.59
CA GLU A 122 15.45 1.41 6.72
C GLU A 122 16.09 2.49 5.86
N ILE A 123 15.27 3.36 5.25
CA ILE A 123 15.73 4.49 4.44
C ILE A 123 16.55 5.46 5.29
N ALA A 124 16.04 5.87 6.45
CA ALA A 124 16.74 6.77 7.36
C ALA A 124 18.07 6.17 7.83
N GLY A 125 18.09 4.86 8.14
CA GLY A 125 19.30 4.14 8.51
C GLY A 125 20.35 4.09 7.39
N ALA A 126 19.91 3.87 6.14
CA ALA A 126 20.78 3.87 4.98
C ALA A 126 21.39 5.27 4.72
N ILE A 127 20.59 6.32 4.82
CA ILE A 127 21.04 7.71 4.68
C ILE A 127 22.07 8.04 5.77
N LYS A 128 21.80 7.64 7.01
CA LYS A 128 22.75 7.89 8.12
C LYS A 128 24.09 7.18 7.92
N LYS A 129 24.06 5.91 7.47
CA LYS A 129 25.28 5.13 7.17
C LYS A 129 26.05 5.70 5.99
N GLY A 130 25.35 6.26 5.01
CA GLY A 130 25.94 6.85 3.79
C GLY A 130 26.25 8.33 3.91
N ASN A 131 26.46 8.88 5.12
CA ASN A 131 26.79 10.30 5.34
C ASN A 131 25.84 11.27 4.61
N GLY A 132 24.54 11.05 4.77
CA GLY A 132 23.50 11.90 4.16
C GLY A 132 22.98 11.42 2.81
N LYS A 133 23.47 10.29 2.30
CA LYS A 133 23.04 9.69 1.02
C LYS A 133 22.74 8.20 1.19
N ALA A 134 21.77 7.71 0.45
CA ALA A 134 21.52 6.27 0.33
C ALA A 134 21.47 5.89 -1.15
N THR A 135 22.17 4.83 -1.51
CA THR A 135 22.09 4.20 -2.83
C THR A 135 21.16 3.01 -2.74
N VAL A 136 20.24 2.89 -3.68
CA VAL A 136 19.29 1.79 -3.78
C VAL A 136 19.34 1.20 -5.18
N THR A 137 19.13 -0.12 -5.27
CA THR A 137 19.03 -0.78 -6.57
C THR A 137 17.58 -0.73 -7.04
N ILE A 138 17.36 -0.15 -8.19
CA ILE A 138 16.05 -0.09 -8.83
C ILE A 138 15.75 -1.38 -9.61
N VAL A 139 14.49 -1.60 -9.97
CA VAL A 139 14.07 -2.82 -10.71
C VAL A 139 14.66 -2.95 -12.11
N GLN A 140 15.29 -1.92 -12.61
CA GLN A 140 16.01 -1.97 -13.89
C GLN A 140 17.49 -2.38 -13.76
N GLY A 141 18.00 -2.53 -12.54
CA GLY A 141 19.40 -2.85 -12.25
C GLY A 141 20.26 -1.66 -11.93
#